data_39f61783be9cb82aea4696541ee8f1c1
#
_entry.id   39f61783be9cb82aea4696541ee8f1c1
#
_cell.length_a   1.000
_cell.length_b   1.000
_cell.length_c   1.000
_cell.angle_alpha   90.00
_cell.angle_beta   90.00
_cell.angle_gamma   90.00
#
_symmetry.space_group_name_H-M   'P 1'
#
loop_
_entity.id
_entity.type
_entity.pdbx_description
1 polymer ?
#
loop_
_entity_poly.entity_id
_entity_poly.type
_entity_poly.pdbx_seq_one_letter_code
_entity_poly.pdbx_strand_id
1 'polypeptide(L)'
;FHKYYFSNQPDSRMQANGLAKYILDKMGKRVYIFYTDYAMGQSDGRQFKTVFEKLGGEVVGVAGAPLDTKDFSPWFGAINQSGADVLFLAFAGTDSLRLMTQLHSFGMTKKYKLAGIDCFLLQQDLAAIADPMEGFVQLNHFSPYNPDKNMQAFNARFKKKFGVDANIAAGAYDAVLFWAAAVEKAGSFDPDKVSEAHEGMCRDNTHIGRQCIRKEDHQVVMDMHLY
;
A
#
# COMPACT_ATOMS: atom_id res chain seq x y z
N PHE A 1 4.37 -17.44 -11.81
CA PHE A 1 5.74 -16.92 -11.82
C PHE A 1 6.38 -17.14 -13.19
N HIS A 2 6.94 -16.09 -13.77
CA HIS A 2 7.64 -16.14 -15.05
C HIS A 2 9.06 -15.60 -14.89
N LYS A 3 10.08 -16.27 -15.45
CA LYS A 3 11.51 -15.95 -15.23
C LYS A 3 11.92 -14.52 -15.58
N TYR A 4 11.17 -13.83 -16.44
CA TYR A 4 11.43 -12.43 -16.82
C TYR A 4 10.51 -11.42 -16.12
N TYR A 5 9.65 -11.87 -15.20
CA TYR A 5 8.79 -10.96 -14.44
C TYR A 5 9.43 -10.63 -13.10
N PHE A 6 9.63 -9.35 -12.84
CA PHE A 6 10.13 -8.81 -11.58
C PHE A 6 9.12 -7.79 -11.05
N SER A 7 8.67 -8.00 -9.81
CA SER A 7 7.75 -7.09 -9.16
C SER A 7 8.52 -6.07 -8.33
N ASN A 8 8.38 -4.79 -8.68
CA ASN A 8 9.04 -3.67 -7.98
C ASN A 8 8.05 -2.84 -7.14
N GLN A 9 6.93 -3.43 -6.75
CA GLN A 9 5.93 -2.86 -5.86
C GLN A 9 5.75 -3.79 -4.64
N PRO A 10 5.36 -3.25 -3.46
CA PRO A 10 5.10 -4.08 -2.30
C PRO A 10 3.94 -5.06 -2.57
N ASP A 11 4.10 -6.30 -2.12
CA ASP A 11 3.03 -7.29 -2.17
C ASP A 11 2.08 -7.17 -0.95
N SER A 12 0.92 -7.83 -1.01
CA SER A 12 -0.06 -7.82 0.07
C SER A 12 0.50 -8.35 1.40
N ARG A 13 1.51 -9.23 1.39
CA ARG A 13 2.15 -9.73 2.63
C ARG A 13 3.03 -8.69 3.28
N MET A 14 3.77 -7.92 2.47
CA MET A 14 4.58 -6.81 3.00
C MET A 14 3.69 -5.78 3.66
N GLN A 15 2.59 -5.42 3.03
CA GLN A 15 1.60 -4.49 3.56
C GLN A 15 0.98 -5.01 4.87
N ALA A 16 0.53 -6.26 4.88
CA ALA A 16 -0.05 -6.89 6.06
C ALA A 16 0.94 -6.95 7.24
N ASN A 17 2.18 -7.37 6.99
CA ASN A 17 3.21 -7.45 8.04
C ASN A 17 3.59 -6.08 8.60
N GLY A 18 3.66 -5.06 7.76
CA GLY A 18 4.00 -3.71 8.20
C GLY A 18 2.88 -3.03 9.02
N LEU A 19 1.61 -3.31 8.69
CA LEU A 19 0.48 -2.59 9.27
C LEU A 19 -0.19 -3.33 10.44
N ALA A 20 -0.29 -4.68 10.38
CA ALA A 20 -1.07 -5.45 11.34
C ALA A 20 -0.60 -5.29 12.79
N LYS A 21 0.73 -5.29 13.00
CA LYS A 21 1.29 -5.09 14.35
C LYS A 21 0.99 -3.70 14.90
N TYR A 22 1.10 -2.67 14.09
CA TYR A 22 0.78 -1.30 14.49
C TYR A 22 -0.70 -1.17 14.85
N ILE A 23 -1.59 -1.73 14.04
CA ILE A 23 -3.03 -1.72 14.33
C ILE A 23 -3.31 -2.40 15.67
N LEU A 24 -2.74 -3.59 15.90
CA LEU A 24 -2.95 -4.34 17.13
C LEU A 24 -2.46 -3.59 18.37
N ASP A 25 -1.28 -2.96 18.28
CA ASP A 25 -0.64 -2.31 19.41
C ASP A 25 -1.22 -0.91 19.71
N LYS A 26 -1.68 -0.18 18.69
CA LYS A 26 -2.01 1.25 18.80
C LYS A 26 -3.46 1.60 18.45
N MET A 27 -4.13 0.79 17.65
CA MET A 27 -5.45 1.15 17.17
C MET A 27 -6.56 0.31 17.82
N GLY A 28 -6.44 -1.00 17.85
CA GLY A 28 -7.45 -1.87 18.45
C GLY A 28 -7.24 -3.33 18.11
N LYS A 29 -7.95 -4.19 18.83
CA LYS A 29 -7.84 -5.65 18.68
C LYS A 29 -8.91 -6.28 17.80
N ARG A 30 -10.00 -5.56 17.53
CA ARG A 30 -11.14 -6.04 16.76
C ARG A 30 -11.23 -5.26 15.46
N VAL A 31 -10.97 -5.94 14.33
CA VAL A 31 -10.89 -5.32 13.01
C VAL A 31 -12.01 -5.83 12.11
N TYR A 32 -12.69 -4.93 11.43
CA TYR A 32 -13.52 -5.25 10.27
C TYR A 32 -12.72 -4.97 8.99
N ILE A 33 -12.64 -5.96 8.10
CA ILE A 33 -11.95 -5.84 6.81
C ILE A 33 -12.99 -5.50 5.74
N PHE A 34 -12.79 -4.38 5.04
CA PHE A 34 -13.61 -3.98 3.92
C PHE A 34 -12.74 -3.73 2.70
N TYR A 35 -13.06 -4.34 1.57
CA TYR A 35 -12.21 -4.32 0.38
C TYR A 35 -13.01 -4.19 -0.91
N THR A 36 -12.36 -3.72 -1.98
CA THR A 36 -12.92 -3.81 -3.34
C THR A 36 -12.84 -5.26 -3.81
N ASP A 37 -13.95 -5.84 -4.24
CA ASP A 37 -14.08 -7.26 -4.58
C ASP A 37 -13.47 -7.58 -5.95
N TYR A 38 -12.15 -7.52 -6.02
CA TYR A 38 -11.32 -8.03 -7.11
C TYR A 38 -9.95 -8.52 -6.56
N ALA A 39 -9.09 -9.02 -7.45
CA ALA A 39 -7.86 -9.74 -7.05
C ALA A 39 -6.99 -9.04 -6.01
N MET A 40 -6.78 -7.70 -6.14
CA MET A 40 -5.99 -6.92 -5.18
C MET A 40 -6.67 -6.88 -3.81
N GLY A 41 -7.91 -6.38 -3.72
CA GLY A 41 -8.62 -6.23 -2.44
C GLY A 41 -8.82 -7.56 -1.72
N GLN A 42 -9.15 -8.63 -2.47
CA GLN A 42 -9.25 -10.00 -1.94
C GLN A 42 -7.90 -10.48 -1.38
N SER A 43 -6.79 -10.21 -2.08
CA SER A 43 -5.45 -10.58 -1.63
C SER A 43 -5.06 -9.83 -0.36
N ASP A 44 -5.24 -8.49 -0.35
CA ASP A 44 -4.90 -7.65 0.79
C ASP A 44 -5.72 -8.00 2.02
N GLY A 45 -7.03 -8.16 1.87
CA GLY A 45 -7.92 -8.57 2.97
C GLY A 45 -7.54 -9.93 3.55
N ARG A 46 -7.26 -10.92 2.69
CA ARG A 46 -6.84 -12.26 3.12
C ARG A 46 -5.49 -12.27 3.82
N GLN A 47 -4.49 -11.59 3.26
CA GLN A 47 -3.16 -11.53 3.87
C GLN A 47 -3.19 -10.77 5.19
N PHE A 48 -3.90 -9.65 5.25
CA PHE A 48 -4.06 -8.90 6.49
C PHE A 48 -4.74 -9.75 7.57
N LYS A 49 -5.86 -10.43 7.25
CA LYS A 49 -6.52 -11.34 8.18
C LYS A 49 -5.56 -12.38 8.75
N THR A 50 -4.83 -13.07 7.86
CA THR A 50 -3.88 -14.12 8.25
C THR A 50 -2.81 -13.62 9.22
N VAL A 51 -2.22 -12.46 8.93
CA VAL A 51 -1.16 -11.88 9.77
C VAL A 51 -1.73 -11.35 11.08
N PHE A 52 -2.86 -10.64 11.03
CA PHE A 52 -3.47 -10.01 12.20
C PHE A 52 -3.95 -11.04 13.23
N GLU A 53 -4.61 -12.11 12.78
CA GLU A 53 -5.04 -13.21 13.66
C GLU A 53 -3.84 -13.99 14.24
N LYS A 54 -2.78 -14.19 13.45
CA LYS A 54 -1.54 -14.81 13.94
C LYS A 54 -0.87 -13.99 15.05
N LEU A 55 -1.03 -12.67 15.04
CA LEU A 55 -0.52 -11.77 16.08
C LEU A 55 -1.44 -11.70 17.32
N GLY A 56 -2.60 -12.35 17.30
CA GLY A 56 -3.56 -12.36 18.40
C GLY A 56 -4.65 -11.30 18.29
N GLY A 57 -4.83 -10.69 17.13
CA GLY A 57 -5.96 -9.83 16.81
C GLY A 57 -7.19 -10.64 16.43
N GLU A 58 -8.37 -10.01 16.42
CA GLU A 58 -9.66 -10.61 16.06
C GLU A 58 -10.22 -9.92 14.81
N VAL A 59 -10.49 -10.68 13.75
CA VAL A 59 -11.22 -10.18 12.58
C VAL A 59 -12.72 -10.47 12.78
N VAL A 60 -13.47 -9.42 13.12
CA VAL A 60 -14.91 -9.52 13.49
C VAL A 60 -15.86 -9.46 12.30
N GLY A 61 -15.34 -9.21 11.11
CA GLY A 61 -16.11 -9.24 9.88
C GLY A 61 -15.26 -8.96 8.66
N VAL A 62 -15.74 -9.43 7.52
CA VAL A 62 -15.08 -9.27 6.21
C VAL A 62 -16.17 -9.04 5.18
N ALA A 63 -16.02 -8.00 4.35
CA ALA A 63 -16.92 -7.76 3.24
C ALA A 63 -16.17 -7.22 2.02
N GLY A 64 -16.65 -7.58 0.84
CA GLY A 64 -16.21 -7.02 -0.45
C GLY A 64 -17.32 -6.19 -1.08
N ALA A 65 -16.95 -5.06 -1.67
CA ALA A 65 -17.82 -4.28 -2.53
C ALA A 65 -17.36 -4.39 -3.98
N PRO A 66 -18.25 -4.55 -4.96
CA PRO A 66 -17.88 -4.59 -6.37
C PRO A 66 -17.05 -3.36 -6.78
N LEU A 67 -16.16 -3.56 -7.75
CA LEU A 67 -15.39 -2.46 -8.33
C LEU A 67 -16.35 -1.40 -8.90
N ASP A 68 -15.99 -0.12 -8.72
CA ASP A 68 -16.79 1.04 -9.16
C ASP A 68 -18.16 1.19 -8.45
N THR A 69 -18.26 0.66 -7.22
CA THR A 69 -19.42 0.85 -6.34
C THR A 69 -19.68 2.35 -6.12
N LYS A 70 -20.91 2.79 -6.36
CA LYS A 70 -21.30 4.20 -6.17
C LYS A 70 -21.86 4.48 -4.77
N ASP A 71 -22.48 3.51 -4.15
CA ASP A 71 -23.09 3.60 -2.82
C ASP A 71 -22.61 2.46 -1.94
N PHE A 72 -21.90 2.80 -0.86
CA PHE A 72 -21.38 1.85 0.12
C PHE A 72 -22.29 1.69 1.35
N SER A 73 -23.37 2.45 1.43
CA SER A 73 -24.29 2.42 2.59
C SER A 73 -24.86 1.04 2.92
N PRO A 74 -25.09 0.12 1.94
CA PRO A 74 -25.59 -1.23 2.26
C PRO A 74 -24.69 -2.05 3.19
N TRP A 75 -23.38 -1.77 3.21
CA TRP A 75 -22.43 -2.47 4.10
C TRP A 75 -22.33 -1.86 5.50
N PHE A 76 -22.70 -0.58 5.67
CA PHE A 76 -22.50 0.14 6.93
C PHE A 76 -23.30 -0.42 8.09
N GLY A 77 -24.46 -1.02 7.82
CA GLY A 77 -25.26 -1.72 8.83
C GLY A 77 -24.50 -2.87 9.49
N ALA A 78 -23.94 -3.77 8.68
CA ALA A 78 -23.15 -4.90 9.17
C ALA A 78 -21.86 -4.45 9.88
N ILE A 79 -21.17 -3.45 9.34
CA ILE A 79 -19.99 -2.86 9.97
C ILE A 79 -20.37 -2.29 11.35
N ASN A 80 -21.47 -1.56 11.46
CA ASN A 80 -21.90 -0.95 12.72
C ASN A 80 -22.32 -1.97 13.80
N GLN A 81 -22.74 -3.16 13.41
CA GLN A 81 -23.13 -4.25 14.31
C GLN A 81 -21.96 -5.17 14.68
N SER A 82 -20.82 -5.08 13.97
CA SER A 82 -19.69 -6.00 14.15
C SER A 82 -18.96 -5.83 15.48
N GLY A 83 -19.06 -4.68 16.12
CA GLY A 83 -18.28 -4.33 17.32
C GLY A 83 -16.79 -4.15 17.03
N ALA A 84 -16.42 -3.77 15.81
CA ALA A 84 -15.04 -3.46 15.46
C ALA A 84 -14.53 -2.19 16.16
N ASP A 85 -13.24 -2.16 16.46
CA ASP A 85 -12.52 -0.95 16.90
C ASP A 85 -11.95 -0.21 15.69
N VAL A 86 -11.55 -0.98 14.67
CA VAL A 86 -10.80 -0.50 13.50
C VAL A 86 -11.46 -1.01 12.22
N LEU A 87 -11.50 -0.17 11.19
CA LEU A 87 -11.76 -0.59 9.82
C LEU A 87 -10.44 -0.67 9.06
N PHE A 88 -10.14 -1.86 8.55
CA PHE A 88 -9.06 -2.04 7.58
C PHE A 88 -9.65 -1.97 6.17
N LEU A 89 -9.17 -1.01 5.38
CA LEU A 89 -9.73 -0.64 4.08
C LEU A 89 -8.76 -1.00 2.95
N ALA A 90 -9.14 -1.96 2.10
CA ALA A 90 -8.37 -2.37 0.94
C ALA A 90 -9.07 -1.93 -0.37
N PHE A 91 -9.02 -0.63 -0.61
CA PHE A 91 -9.56 0.03 -1.80
C PHE A 91 -8.46 0.85 -2.48
N ALA A 92 -8.69 1.27 -3.71
CA ALA A 92 -7.79 2.14 -4.46
C ALA A 92 -8.54 3.08 -5.40
N GLY A 93 -7.90 4.20 -5.76
CA GLY A 93 -8.41 5.14 -6.75
C GLY A 93 -9.71 5.81 -6.33
N THR A 94 -10.63 5.98 -7.30
CA THR A 94 -11.90 6.69 -7.06
C THR A 94 -12.84 6.00 -6.07
N ASP A 95 -12.71 4.69 -5.91
CA ASP A 95 -13.52 3.95 -4.92
C ASP A 95 -13.10 4.30 -3.49
N SER A 96 -11.80 4.50 -3.24
CA SER A 96 -11.31 4.98 -1.94
C SER A 96 -11.86 6.37 -1.60
N LEU A 97 -11.84 7.30 -2.56
CA LEU A 97 -12.37 8.65 -2.38
C LEU A 97 -13.87 8.63 -2.03
N ARG A 98 -14.65 7.87 -2.80
CA ARG A 98 -16.09 7.72 -2.54
C ARG A 98 -16.36 7.08 -1.19
N LEU A 99 -15.65 6.01 -0.87
CA LEU A 99 -15.80 5.32 0.41
C LEU A 99 -15.51 6.26 1.56
N MET A 100 -14.38 6.97 1.55
CA MET A 100 -14.02 7.91 2.62
C MET A 100 -15.04 9.03 2.78
N THR A 101 -15.52 9.60 1.68
CA THR A 101 -16.58 10.63 1.71
C THR A 101 -17.85 10.09 2.35
N GLN A 102 -18.25 8.86 2.02
CA GLN A 102 -19.46 8.25 2.60
C GLN A 102 -19.25 7.85 4.06
N LEU A 103 -18.12 7.23 4.42
CA LEU A 103 -17.78 6.95 5.82
C LEU A 103 -17.83 8.22 6.68
N HIS A 104 -17.32 9.33 6.16
CA HIS A 104 -17.39 10.63 6.85
C HIS A 104 -18.82 11.12 6.99
N SER A 105 -19.61 11.13 5.91
CA SER A 105 -21.00 11.58 5.89
C SER A 105 -21.90 10.79 6.86
N PHE A 106 -21.60 9.50 7.05
CA PHE A 106 -22.30 8.64 8.02
C PHE A 106 -21.69 8.67 9.43
N GLY A 107 -20.71 9.56 9.69
CA GLY A 107 -20.09 9.72 11.00
C GLY A 107 -19.15 8.57 11.39
N MET A 108 -18.86 7.65 10.47
CA MET A 108 -18.08 6.46 10.76
C MET A 108 -16.59 6.77 10.98
N THR A 109 -16.08 7.83 10.37
CA THR A 109 -14.68 8.29 10.58
C THR A 109 -14.42 8.76 12.00
N LYS A 110 -15.49 9.21 12.73
CA LYS A 110 -15.41 9.58 14.16
C LYS A 110 -15.61 8.38 15.08
N LYS A 111 -16.26 7.33 14.59
CA LYS A 111 -16.59 6.13 15.38
C LYS A 111 -15.48 5.11 15.37
N TYR A 112 -14.83 4.92 14.24
CA TYR A 112 -13.81 3.90 14.03
C TYR A 112 -12.45 4.53 13.80
N LYS A 113 -11.39 3.86 14.25
CA LYS A 113 -10.06 4.11 13.74
C LYS A 113 -9.93 3.48 12.36
N LEU A 114 -9.30 4.19 11.44
CA LEU A 114 -9.24 3.77 10.04
C LEU A 114 -7.80 3.49 9.63
N ALA A 115 -7.59 2.38 8.94
CA ALA A 115 -6.31 2.04 8.36
C ALA A 115 -6.47 1.49 6.94
N GLY A 116 -5.51 1.74 6.06
CA GLY A 116 -5.58 1.32 4.66
C GLY A 116 -4.26 0.84 4.10
N ILE A 117 -4.37 0.19 2.94
CA ILE A 117 -3.24 -0.30 2.16
C ILE A 117 -2.45 0.83 1.52
N ASP A 118 -1.26 0.51 1.01
CA ASP A 118 -0.52 1.34 0.04
C ASP A 118 -1.45 1.67 -1.14
N CYS A 119 -1.39 2.89 -1.64
CA CYS A 119 -2.27 3.41 -2.68
C CYS A 119 -3.78 3.56 -2.31
N PHE A 120 -4.18 3.42 -1.06
CA PHE A 120 -5.57 3.71 -0.69
C PHE A 120 -5.94 5.14 -1.09
N LEU A 121 -5.11 6.11 -0.73
CA LEU A 121 -5.21 7.50 -1.19
C LEU A 121 -3.85 8.02 -1.61
N LEU A 122 -3.84 8.74 -2.71
CA LEU A 122 -2.67 9.42 -3.19
C LEU A 122 -2.61 10.84 -2.62
N GLN A 123 -1.40 11.39 -2.53
CA GLN A 123 -1.17 12.74 -2.02
C GLN A 123 -2.06 13.82 -2.64
N GLN A 124 -2.29 13.74 -3.92
CA GLN A 124 -3.14 14.67 -4.67
C GLN A 124 -4.61 14.66 -4.23
N ASP A 125 -5.06 13.55 -3.64
CA ASP A 125 -6.45 13.37 -3.23
C ASP A 125 -6.74 14.03 -1.89
N LEU A 126 -5.71 14.28 -1.06
CA LEU A 126 -5.83 14.84 0.28
C LEU A 126 -6.48 16.22 0.28
N ALA A 127 -6.23 17.05 -0.74
CA ALA A 127 -6.83 18.36 -0.84
C ALA A 127 -8.38 18.33 -0.90
N ALA A 128 -8.94 17.24 -1.42
CA ALA A 128 -10.38 17.07 -1.58
C ALA A 128 -11.06 16.45 -0.34
N ILE A 129 -10.29 15.71 0.48
CA ILE A 129 -10.86 14.91 1.59
C ILE A 129 -10.03 14.99 2.88
N ALA A 130 -9.36 16.11 3.14
CA ALA A 130 -8.47 16.25 4.32
C ALA A 130 -9.21 15.94 5.64
N ASP A 131 -10.40 16.51 5.87
CA ASP A 131 -11.18 16.30 7.10
C ASP A 131 -11.58 14.83 7.31
N PRO A 132 -12.11 14.10 6.30
CA PRO A 132 -12.37 12.66 6.42
C PRO A 132 -11.15 11.82 6.76
N MET A 133 -9.95 12.30 6.44
CA MET A 133 -8.68 11.58 6.60
C MET A 133 -8.01 11.78 7.96
N GLU A 134 -8.51 12.68 8.80
CA GLU A 134 -7.90 12.91 10.10
C GLU A 134 -7.85 11.60 10.92
N GLY A 135 -6.63 11.20 11.31
CA GLY A 135 -6.39 9.96 12.06
C GLY A 135 -6.39 8.66 11.22
N PHE A 136 -6.52 8.76 9.89
CA PHE A 136 -6.32 7.62 9.01
C PHE A 136 -4.86 7.21 8.96
N VAL A 137 -4.58 5.92 9.07
CA VAL A 137 -3.22 5.37 9.00
C VAL A 137 -3.05 4.58 7.70
N GLN A 138 -2.07 4.96 6.92
CA GLN A 138 -1.72 4.28 5.67
C GLN A 138 -0.26 3.84 5.69
N LEU A 139 0.01 2.69 5.09
CA LEU A 139 1.36 2.21 4.86
C LEU A 139 1.77 2.53 3.43
N ASN A 140 2.93 3.16 3.23
CA ASN A 140 3.47 3.48 1.91
C ASN A 140 4.96 3.15 1.82
N HIS A 141 5.42 2.80 0.63
CA HIS A 141 6.85 2.66 0.33
C HIS A 141 7.50 4.00 -0.05
N PHE A 142 6.72 5.01 -0.41
CA PHE A 142 7.18 6.37 -0.70
C PHE A 142 6.22 7.41 -0.12
N SER A 143 6.76 8.47 0.47
CA SER A 143 5.99 9.66 0.83
C SER A 143 6.82 10.93 0.66
N PRO A 144 6.23 12.01 0.11
CA PRO A 144 6.88 13.31 0.03
C PRO A 144 7.17 13.94 1.40
N TYR A 145 6.58 13.41 2.47
CA TYR A 145 6.79 13.88 3.85
C TYR A 145 7.83 13.05 4.63
N ASN A 146 8.33 11.96 4.05
CA ASN A 146 9.38 11.19 4.69
C ASN A 146 10.65 12.07 4.82
N PRO A 147 11.30 12.14 6.01
CA PRO A 147 12.48 12.96 6.22
C PRO A 147 13.76 12.42 5.55
N ASP A 148 13.71 11.26 4.92
CA ASP A 148 14.85 10.71 4.19
C ASP A 148 15.31 11.64 3.09
N LYS A 149 16.62 11.92 3.07
CA LYS A 149 17.22 12.90 2.14
C LYS A 149 17.08 12.51 0.67
N ASN A 150 17.13 11.20 0.36
CA ASN A 150 17.01 10.73 -1.02
C ASN A 150 15.56 10.82 -1.50
N MET A 151 14.59 10.50 -0.62
CA MET A 151 13.17 10.71 -0.92
C MET A 151 12.87 12.20 -1.16
N GLN A 152 13.37 13.08 -0.30
CA GLN A 152 13.17 14.52 -0.45
C GLN A 152 13.82 15.07 -1.74
N ALA A 153 15.05 14.66 -2.05
CA ALA A 153 15.73 15.07 -3.28
C ALA A 153 15.00 14.57 -4.53
N PHE A 154 14.47 13.33 -4.50
CA PHE A 154 13.66 12.80 -5.59
C PHE A 154 12.36 13.59 -5.74
N ASN A 155 11.62 13.81 -4.64
CA ASN A 155 10.37 14.57 -4.66
C ASN A 155 10.57 15.98 -5.21
N ALA A 156 11.61 16.69 -4.79
CA ALA A 156 11.93 18.04 -5.29
C ALA A 156 12.15 18.06 -6.81
N ARG A 157 12.89 17.08 -7.36
CA ARG A 157 13.09 16.95 -8.81
C ARG A 157 11.81 16.61 -9.55
N PHE A 158 11.01 15.70 -8.99
CA PHE A 158 9.73 15.29 -9.55
C PHE A 158 8.76 16.48 -9.61
N LYS A 159 8.60 17.19 -8.48
CA LYS A 159 7.75 18.38 -8.38
C LYS A 159 8.17 19.50 -9.32
N LYS A 160 9.49 19.73 -9.47
CA LYS A 160 10.01 20.70 -10.43
C LYS A 160 9.65 20.35 -11.87
N LYS A 161 9.61 19.06 -12.21
CA LYS A 161 9.33 18.59 -13.57
C LYS A 161 7.84 18.50 -13.88
N PHE A 162 7.02 18.04 -12.92
CA PHE A 162 5.63 17.68 -13.15
C PHE A 162 4.62 18.60 -12.44
N GLY A 163 5.06 19.52 -11.60
CA GLY A 163 4.20 20.48 -10.88
C GLY A 163 3.46 19.87 -9.67
N VAL A 164 3.64 18.59 -9.39
CA VAL A 164 2.98 17.86 -8.28
C VAL A 164 4.01 17.04 -7.49
N ASP A 165 3.69 16.71 -6.25
CA ASP A 165 4.52 15.81 -5.45
C ASP A 165 4.50 14.40 -6.03
N ALA A 166 5.62 13.68 -5.87
CA ALA A 166 5.69 12.28 -6.23
C ALA A 166 4.81 11.43 -5.30
N ASN A 167 4.40 10.27 -5.81
CA ASN A 167 3.57 9.30 -5.10
C ASN A 167 4.13 7.89 -5.35
N ILE A 168 3.26 6.87 -5.32
CA ILE A 168 3.62 5.48 -5.62
C ILE A 168 4.32 5.28 -6.97
N ALA A 169 4.22 6.26 -7.90
CA ALA A 169 4.97 6.24 -9.16
C ALA A 169 6.51 6.28 -8.95
N ALA A 170 6.99 6.63 -7.76
CA ALA A 170 8.40 6.50 -7.39
C ALA A 170 8.91 5.06 -7.60
N GLY A 171 8.09 4.05 -7.32
CA GLY A 171 8.41 2.65 -7.58
C GLY A 171 8.60 2.33 -9.07
N ALA A 172 7.77 2.91 -9.95
CA ALA A 172 7.92 2.72 -11.39
C ALA A 172 9.23 3.33 -11.92
N TYR A 173 9.61 4.52 -11.43
CA TYR A 173 10.90 5.12 -11.74
C TYR A 173 12.07 4.21 -11.30
N ASP A 174 11.96 3.63 -10.10
CA ASP A 174 13.00 2.77 -9.56
C ASP A 174 13.08 1.41 -10.28
N ALA A 175 11.96 0.89 -10.80
CA ALA A 175 11.94 -0.32 -11.61
C ALA A 175 12.86 -0.21 -12.83
N VAL A 176 12.83 0.94 -13.52
CA VAL A 176 13.72 1.22 -14.67
C VAL A 176 15.19 1.26 -14.22
N LEU A 177 15.48 1.89 -13.09
CA LEU A 177 16.84 1.95 -12.56
C LEU A 177 17.34 0.59 -12.08
N PHE A 178 16.48 -0.26 -11.54
CA PHE A 178 16.82 -1.62 -11.17
C PHE A 178 17.17 -2.46 -12.40
N TRP A 179 16.33 -2.37 -13.43
CA TRP A 179 16.60 -3.04 -14.70
C TRP A 179 17.91 -2.56 -15.34
N ALA A 180 18.14 -1.23 -15.39
CA ALA A 180 19.39 -0.69 -15.93
C ALA A 180 20.62 -1.20 -15.18
N ALA A 181 20.57 -1.24 -13.85
CA ALA A 181 21.64 -1.77 -13.03
C ALA A 181 21.85 -3.30 -13.25
N ALA A 182 20.79 -4.06 -13.54
CA ALA A 182 20.91 -5.46 -13.91
C ALA A 182 21.56 -5.65 -15.28
N VAL A 183 21.25 -4.79 -16.27
CA VAL A 183 21.89 -4.76 -17.57
C VAL A 183 23.39 -4.47 -17.44
N GLU A 184 23.75 -3.44 -16.66
CA GLU A 184 25.14 -3.09 -16.37
C GLU A 184 25.89 -4.26 -15.73
N LYS A 185 25.31 -4.89 -14.72
CA LYS A 185 25.88 -6.05 -14.04
C LYS A 185 26.04 -7.26 -14.97
N ALA A 186 25.08 -7.48 -15.87
CA ALA A 186 25.13 -8.57 -16.87
C ALA A 186 26.14 -8.29 -18.01
N GLY A 187 26.49 -7.01 -18.23
CA GLY A 187 27.27 -6.58 -19.39
C GLY A 187 26.61 -6.91 -20.74
N SER A 188 25.28 -7.05 -20.76
CA SER A 188 24.52 -7.57 -21.89
C SER A 188 23.06 -7.13 -21.83
N PHE A 189 22.41 -7.06 -23.01
CA PHE A 189 20.96 -6.92 -23.13
C PHE A 189 20.25 -8.27 -23.34
N ASP A 190 20.99 -9.39 -23.31
CA ASP A 190 20.40 -10.71 -23.38
C ASP A 190 19.45 -10.92 -22.18
N PRO A 191 18.16 -11.26 -22.41
CA PRO A 191 17.17 -11.30 -21.33
C PRO A 191 17.46 -12.38 -20.29
N ASP A 192 18.11 -13.50 -20.66
CA ASP A 192 18.48 -14.52 -19.69
C ASP A 192 19.59 -14.03 -18.75
N LYS A 193 20.61 -13.40 -19.29
CA LYS A 193 21.72 -12.84 -18.51
C LYS A 193 21.25 -11.68 -17.61
N VAL A 194 20.37 -10.82 -18.11
CA VAL A 194 19.80 -9.71 -17.33
C VAL A 194 18.93 -10.25 -16.20
N SER A 195 18.08 -11.25 -16.47
CA SER A 195 17.25 -11.88 -15.45
C SER A 195 18.11 -12.51 -14.34
N GLU A 196 19.13 -13.29 -14.70
CA GLU A 196 20.06 -13.89 -13.75
C GLU A 196 20.82 -12.82 -12.92
N ALA A 197 21.26 -11.76 -13.55
CA ALA A 197 21.94 -10.64 -12.86
C ALA A 197 21.01 -9.90 -11.90
N HIS A 198 19.69 -9.84 -12.20
CA HIS A 198 18.67 -9.17 -11.39
C HIS A 198 18.27 -10.00 -10.16
N GLU A 199 18.33 -11.34 -10.24
CA GLU A 199 18.03 -12.22 -9.10
C GLU A 199 18.94 -11.96 -7.90
N GLY A 200 18.35 -11.77 -6.73
CA GLY A 200 19.07 -11.48 -5.49
C GLY A 200 19.78 -10.13 -5.44
N MET A 201 19.56 -9.27 -6.45
CA MET A 201 20.17 -7.97 -6.50
C MET A 201 19.57 -7.04 -5.45
N CYS A 202 20.44 -6.33 -4.73
CA CYS A 202 20.07 -5.25 -3.82
C CYS A 202 20.59 -3.91 -4.34
N ARG A 203 19.82 -2.86 -4.07
CA ARG A 203 20.24 -1.46 -4.26
C ARG A 203 20.03 -0.73 -2.94
N ASP A 204 21.08 -0.10 -2.45
CA ASP A 204 21.06 0.71 -1.25
C ASP A 204 20.92 2.19 -1.61
N ASN A 205 20.45 3.00 -0.66
CA ASN A 205 20.34 4.46 -0.79
C ASN A 205 19.54 4.92 -2.02
N THR A 206 18.54 4.18 -2.43
CA THR A 206 17.63 4.63 -3.50
C THR A 206 16.69 5.73 -2.97
N HIS A 207 15.91 6.33 -3.85
CA HIS A 207 14.91 7.33 -3.45
C HIS A 207 13.69 6.73 -2.70
N ILE A 208 13.63 5.42 -2.55
CA ILE A 208 12.65 4.72 -1.70
C ILE A 208 13.32 3.79 -0.67
N GLY A 209 14.59 4.06 -0.35
CA GLY A 209 15.36 3.32 0.63
C GLY A 209 16.09 2.10 0.04
N ARG A 210 16.36 1.11 0.90
CA ARG A 210 16.98 -0.15 0.46
C ARG A 210 15.95 -1.07 -0.16
N GLN A 211 16.34 -1.69 -1.27
CA GLN A 211 15.51 -2.64 -2.00
C GLN A 211 16.33 -3.87 -2.40
N CYS A 212 15.75 -5.05 -2.25
CA CYS A 212 16.34 -6.31 -2.68
C CYS A 212 15.32 -7.13 -3.47
N ILE A 213 15.69 -7.67 -4.60
CA ILE A 213 14.87 -8.63 -5.36
C ILE A 213 15.08 -10.03 -4.77
N ARG A 214 14.03 -10.69 -4.34
CA ARG A 214 14.11 -12.10 -3.94
C ARG A 214 14.33 -12.99 -5.15
N LYS A 215 15.20 -13.96 -4.99
CA LYS A 215 15.53 -14.92 -6.07
C LYS A 215 14.37 -15.89 -6.34
N GLU A 216 13.62 -16.22 -5.31
CA GLU A 216 12.62 -17.30 -5.33
C GLU A 216 11.37 -16.94 -6.13
N ASP A 217 11.00 -15.67 -6.16
CA ASP A 217 9.76 -15.20 -6.77
C ASP A 217 9.87 -13.84 -7.47
N HIS A 218 11.09 -13.30 -7.57
CA HIS A 218 11.40 -11.99 -8.15
C HIS A 218 10.62 -10.82 -7.55
N GLN A 219 10.13 -10.98 -6.32
CA GLN A 219 9.46 -9.92 -5.59
C GLN A 219 10.49 -9.01 -4.93
N VAL A 220 10.33 -7.70 -5.06
CA VAL A 220 11.12 -6.74 -4.29
C VAL A 220 10.77 -6.82 -2.81
N VAL A 221 11.77 -6.70 -1.95
CA VAL A 221 11.63 -6.44 -0.52
C VAL A 221 12.16 -5.03 -0.25
N MET A 222 11.39 -4.22 0.44
CA MET A 222 11.71 -2.82 0.72
C MET A 222 11.13 -2.39 2.07
N ASP A 223 11.62 -1.26 2.58
CA ASP A 223 11.05 -0.63 3.76
C ASP A 223 9.70 -0.02 3.44
N MET A 224 8.78 -0.13 4.41
CA MET A 224 7.46 0.46 4.36
C MET A 224 7.30 1.44 5.52
N HIS A 225 6.63 2.56 5.27
CA HIS A 225 6.49 3.65 6.23
C HIS A 225 5.02 3.89 6.55
N LEU A 226 4.73 4.19 7.83
CA LEU A 226 3.39 4.56 8.31
C LEU A 226 3.21 6.08 8.23
N TYR A 227 2.05 6.51 7.77
CA TYR A 227 1.64 7.91 7.67
C TYR A 227 0.23 8.09 8.19
#